data_be1fddb4e1751ba39c137b2a71b65d2b
#
_entry.id   be1fddb4e1751ba39c137b2a71b65d2b
#
_cell.length_a   1.000
_cell.length_b   1.000
_cell.length_c   1.000
_cell.angle_alpha   90.00
_cell.angle_beta   90.00
_cell.angle_gamma   90.00
#
_symmetry.space_group_name_H-M   'P 1'
#
loop_
_entity.id
_entity.type
_entity.pdbx_description
1 polymer ?
#
loop_
_entity_poly.entity_id
_entity_poly.type
_entity_poly.pdbx_seq_one_letter_code
_entity_poly.pdbx_strand_id
1 'polypeptide(L)'
;MNLSVRRIAPGRAEGVALVARVPFSFVGGSDPMTGEVLDEASGVRGERLGRRAFAFPHGKGSTVGSYTIYGLAKRGLGPSAILMERADGIVAVGAVLAGIPMVDRVDLGALLTGDRLSVDADGGRVDLPDVDSRDVVTVFVRNRGRLLIVRRSEAVGSFQGKWSGISGYLEGREDPEDRARKEVSEETGIRDARLVAAGVPVISRDRGTAYVVRPFLFDVSTRRVRLDWENVESRWIRIDEIDAFDAVPRLEDVMRSALAGREVRKG
;
A
#
# COMPACT_ATOMS: atom_id res chain seq x y z
N MET A 1 13.16 5.16 -2.13
CA MET A 1 12.02 5.28 -1.20
C MET A 1 12.39 4.70 0.16
N ASN A 2 11.86 5.27 1.28
CA ASN A 2 12.07 4.77 2.63
C ASN A 2 10.72 4.52 3.32
N LEU A 3 10.57 3.37 4.00
CA LEU A 3 9.40 3.01 4.78
C LEU A 3 9.77 3.01 6.26
N SER A 4 8.98 3.73 7.08
CA SER A 4 9.06 3.66 8.53
C SER A 4 8.28 2.43 9.02
N VAL A 5 8.93 1.57 9.81
CA VAL A 5 8.39 0.27 10.24
C VAL A 5 8.61 0.05 11.73
N ARG A 6 7.94 -0.96 12.32
CA ARG A 6 8.18 -1.35 13.71
C ARG A 6 9.06 -2.59 13.78
N ARG A 7 10.10 -2.54 14.58
CA ARG A 7 10.95 -3.69 14.88
C ARG A 7 10.20 -4.77 15.65
N ILE A 8 10.31 -6.02 15.18
CA ILE A 8 9.82 -7.23 15.86
C ILE A 8 11.00 -8.11 16.28
N ALA A 9 11.91 -8.43 15.37
CA ALA A 9 13.18 -9.08 15.68
C ALA A 9 14.33 -8.20 15.19
N PRO A 10 15.44 -8.09 15.97
CA PRO A 10 16.54 -7.19 15.68
C PRO A 10 17.36 -7.65 14.47
N GLY A 11 18.17 -6.73 13.93
CA GLY A 11 19.17 -7.01 12.92
C GLY A 11 18.97 -6.22 11.64
N ARG A 12 19.88 -6.48 10.69
CA ARG A 12 19.91 -5.87 9.37
C ARG A 12 20.05 -6.93 8.31
N ALA A 13 19.40 -6.73 7.18
CA ALA A 13 19.54 -7.61 6.03
C ALA A 13 19.33 -6.86 4.72
N GLU A 14 19.99 -7.36 3.68
CA GLU A 14 19.70 -7.00 2.30
C GLU A 14 19.07 -8.20 1.61
N GLY A 15 18.24 -7.93 0.62
CA GLY A 15 17.63 -8.99 -0.16
C GLY A 15 16.73 -8.46 -1.28
N VAL A 16 16.26 -9.41 -2.06
CA VAL A 16 15.23 -9.14 -3.09
C VAL A 16 13.87 -9.50 -2.52
N ALA A 17 12.91 -8.61 -2.62
CA ALA A 17 11.57 -8.83 -2.14
C ALA A 17 10.91 -10.06 -2.79
N LEU A 18 10.23 -10.85 -1.97
CA LEU A 18 9.27 -11.86 -2.37
C LEU A 18 7.96 -11.53 -1.66
N VAL A 19 6.92 -11.15 -2.41
CA VAL A 19 5.71 -10.55 -1.84
C VAL A 19 4.50 -11.44 -2.06
N ALA A 20 4.04 -12.09 -0.98
CA ALA A 20 2.73 -12.76 -0.95
C ALA A 20 1.64 -11.78 -0.53
N ARG A 21 0.52 -11.75 -1.27
CA ARG A 21 -0.59 -10.82 -1.02
C ARG A 21 -1.67 -11.39 -0.11
N VAL A 22 -1.48 -12.60 0.37
CA VAL A 22 -2.40 -13.30 1.27
C VAL A 22 -1.68 -13.73 2.54
N PRO A 23 -2.39 -13.97 3.65
CA PRO A 23 -1.80 -14.53 4.87
C PRO A 23 -1.03 -15.82 4.60
N PHE A 24 0.14 -15.98 5.20
CA PHE A 24 1.04 -17.10 4.93
C PHE A 24 1.25 -18.00 6.14
N SER A 25 1.30 -19.32 5.89
CA SER A 25 1.68 -20.32 6.88
C SER A 25 2.98 -20.99 6.46
N PHE A 26 4.01 -20.96 7.32
CA PHE A 26 5.24 -21.72 7.03
C PHE A 26 5.04 -23.23 7.06
N VAL A 27 4.07 -23.71 7.88
CA VAL A 27 3.70 -25.13 7.89
C VAL A 27 2.77 -25.40 6.71
N GLY A 28 3.20 -26.28 5.81
CA GLY A 28 2.45 -26.63 4.58
C GLY A 28 2.52 -25.57 3.47
N GLY A 29 2.85 -24.32 3.78
CA GLY A 29 3.05 -23.27 2.77
C GLY A 29 4.49 -23.15 2.27
N SER A 30 5.45 -23.80 2.95
CA SER A 30 6.84 -23.90 2.49
C SER A 30 7.35 -25.33 2.64
N ASP A 31 8.22 -25.74 1.72
CA ASP A 31 8.95 -27.02 1.80
C ASP A 31 10.14 -26.84 2.77
N PRO A 32 10.20 -27.60 3.86
CA PRO A 32 11.28 -27.47 4.84
C PRO A 32 12.63 -27.99 4.35
N MET A 33 12.67 -28.72 3.23
CA MET A 33 13.90 -29.29 2.67
C MET A 33 14.48 -28.44 1.55
N THR A 34 13.66 -27.68 0.84
CA THR A 34 14.09 -26.87 -0.31
C THR A 34 13.90 -25.36 -0.11
N GLY A 35 13.07 -24.95 0.86
CA GLY A 35 12.67 -23.56 1.08
C GLY A 35 11.73 -23.01 0.00
N GLU A 36 11.14 -23.90 -0.82
CA GLU A 36 10.21 -23.52 -1.87
C GLU A 36 8.84 -23.17 -1.28
N VAL A 37 8.18 -22.14 -1.82
CA VAL A 37 6.82 -21.75 -1.49
C VAL A 37 5.84 -22.70 -2.16
N LEU A 38 4.99 -23.38 -1.38
CA LEU A 38 4.01 -24.35 -1.84
C LEU A 38 2.59 -23.78 -1.89
N ASP A 39 2.29 -22.70 -1.15
CA ASP A 39 0.94 -22.10 -1.06
C ASP A 39 0.54 -21.49 -2.41
N GLU A 40 -0.46 -22.09 -3.05
CA GLU A 40 -0.99 -21.66 -4.37
C GLU A 40 -1.59 -20.26 -4.32
N ALA A 41 -2.25 -19.91 -3.21
CA ALA A 41 -2.90 -18.62 -3.04
C ALA A 41 -1.90 -17.47 -2.84
N SER A 42 -0.63 -17.78 -2.53
CA SER A 42 0.39 -16.78 -2.22
C SER A 42 0.74 -15.86 -3.39
N GLY A 43 0.52 -16.32 -4.63
CA GLY A 43 0.95 -15.64 -5.85
C GLY A 43 2.46 -15.75 -6.14
N VAL A 44 3.20 -16.50 -5.27
CA VAL A 44 4.66 -16.72 -5.37
C VAL A 44 5.04 -18.19 -5.21
N ARG A 45 4.11 -19.09 -5.52
CA ARG A 45 4.36 -20.54 -5.53
C ARG A 45 5.52 -20.89 -6.45
N GLY A 46 6.38 -21.81 -6.02
CA GLY A 46 7.56 -22.25 -6.76
C GLY A 46 8.81 -21.38 -6.53
N GLU A 47 8.63 -20.17 -5.97
CA GLU A 47 9.75 -19.34 -5.55
C GLU A 47 10.42 -19.88 -4.29
N ARG A 48 11.70 -19.55 -4.07
CA ARG A 48 12.45 -19.97 -2.88
C ARG A 48 12.61 -18.81 -1.91
N LEU A 49 12.44 -19.12 -0.60
CA LEU A 49 12.57 -18.15 0.48
C LEU A 49 14.04 -17.72 0.73
N GLY A 50 14.98 -18.61 0.45
CA GLY A 50 16.40 -18.38 0.75
C GLY A 50 16.92 -17.08 0.13
N ARG A 51 17.58 -16.23 0.95
CA ARG A 51 18.14 -14.91 0.59
C ARG A 51 17.10 -13.89 0.09
N ARG A 52 15.79 -14.16 0.23
CA ARG A 52 14.73 -13.21 -0.11
C ARG A 52 14.29 -12.44 1.14
N ALA A 53 13.94 -11.19 0.99
CA ALA A 53 13.14 -10.45 1.96
C ALA A 53 11.67 -10.83 1.75
N PHE A 54 11.15 -11.71 2.61
CA PHE A 54 9.80 -12.27 2.42
C PHE A 54 8.76 -11.38 3.09
N ALA A 55 7.81 -10.88 2.29
CA ALA A 55 6.78 -9.96 2.71
C ALA A 55 5.38 -10.58 2.55
N PHE A 56 4.51 -10.50 3.59
CA PHE A 56 3.14 -11.01 3.59
C PHE A 56 2.29 -10.31 4.66
N PRO A 57 0.93 -10.31 4.55
CA PRO A 57 0.08 -9.52 5.44
C PRO A 57 0.21 -9.91 6.92
N HIS A 58 0.00 -11.17 7.24
CA HIS A 58 0.15 -11.73 8.58
C HIS A 58 0.31 -13.25 8.51
N GLY A 59 0.80 -13.86 9.59
CA GLY A 59 0.88 -15.30 9.72
C GLY A 59 -0.49 -15.94 9.90
N LYS A 60 -0.61 -17.18 9.45
CA LYS A 60 -1.74 -18.07 9.71
C LYS A 60 -1.20 -19.47 10.07
N GLY A 61 -1.96 -20.23 10.84
CA GLY A 61 -1.66 -21.64 11.08
C GLY A 61 -1.12 -21.96 12.47
N SER A 62 -0.40 -23.08 12.56
CA SER A 62 0.01 -23.75 13.81
C SER A 62 1.26 -23.11 14.45
N THR A 63 1.36 -23.25 15.77
CA THR A 63 2.56 -22.90 16.57
C THR A 63 3.84 -23.60 16.09
N VAL A 64 3.74 -24.76 15.40
CA VAL A 64 4.85 -25.43 14.74
C VAL A 64 5.53 -24.54 13.69
N GLY A 65 4.85 -23.50 13.18
CA GLY A 65 5.41 -22.56 12.22
C GLY A 65 6.71 -21.90 12.68
N SER A 66 6.87 -21.61 13.97
CA SER A 66 8.10 -21.05 14.52
C SER A 66 9.30 -22.02 14.37
N TYR A 67 9.07 -23.31 14.57
CA TYR A 67 10.12 -24.34 14.36
C TYR A 67 10.43 -24.55 12.88
N THR A 68 9.42 -24.40 12.00
CA THR A 68 9.63 -24.47 10.55
C THR A 68 10.54 -23.35 10.09
N ILE A 69 10.30 -22.10 10.54
CA ILE A 69 11.17 -20.95 10.26
C ILE A 69 12.60 -21.20 10.76
N TYR A 70 12.73 -21.65 12.01
CA TYR A 70 14.03 -21.98 12.58
C TYR A 70 14.75 -23.09 11.80
N GLY A 71 14.06 -24.16 11.43
CA GLY A 71 14.60 -25.24 10.64
C GLY A 71 15.08 -24.83 9.25
N LEU A 72 14.31 -23.95 8.57
CA LEU A 72 14.71 -23.36 7.30
C LEU A 72 15.98 -22.51 7.45
N ALA A 73 16.06 -21.67 8.47
CA ALA A 73 17.23 -20.85 8.74
C ALA A 73 18.48 -21.67 9.00
N LYS A 74 18.37 -22.74 9.81
CA LYS A 74 19.50 -23.66 10.11
C LYS A 74 20.05 -24.37 8.87
N ARG A 75 19.22 -24.53 7.84
CA ARG A 75 19.65 -25.11 6.54
C ARG A 75 20.11 -24.04 5.54
N GLY A 76 20.10 -22.75 5.89
CA GLY A 76 20.39 -21.65 4.96
C GLY A 76 19.31 -21.44 3.90
N LEU A 77 18.08 -21.94 4.14
CA LEU A 77 16.94 -21.87 3.25
C LEU A 77 15.90 -20.84 3.70
N GLY A 78 16.09 -20.23 4.87
CA GLY A 78 15.22 -19.19 5.41
C GLY A 78 15.35 -17.87 4.66
N PRO A 79 14.34 -16.98 4.79
CA PRO A 79 14.39 -15.63 4.22
C PRO A 79 15.49 -14.80 4.90
N SER A 80 16.05 -13.83 4.20
CA SER A 80 17.02 -12.89 4.77
C SER A 80 16.37 -11.90 5.75
N ALA A 81 15.10 -11.56 5.52
CA ALA A 81 14.27 -10.75 6.42
C ALA A 81 12.79 -11.14 6.27
N ILE A 82 11.99 -10.85 7.30
CA ILE A 82 10.53 -11.02 7.28
C ILE A 82 9.87 -9.64 7.44
N LEU A 83 8.98 -9.30 6.51
CA LEU A 83 8.24 -8.05 6.49
C LEU A 83 6.74 -8.34 6.54
N MET A 84 6.00 -7.70 7.46
CA MET A 84 4.57 -7.96 7.63
C MET A 84 3.77 -6.66 7.77
N GLU A 85 2.49 -6.68 7.38
CA GLU A 85 1.57 -5.59 7.75
C GLU A 85 1.30 -5.63 9.25
N ARG A 86 1.07 -6.83 9.77
CA ARG A 86 0.81 -7.08 11.18
C ARG A 86 1.52 -8.35 11.65
N ALA A 87 2.46 -8.18 12.56
CA ALA A 87 3.14 -9.30 13.18
C ALA A 87 2.19 -10.19 13.99
N ASP A 88 2.48 -11.47 14.03
CA ASP A 88 1.88 -12.44 14.94
C ASP A 88 2.96 -13.14 15.78
N GLY A 89 2.55 -13.72 16.92
CA GLY A 89 3.49 -14.31 17.87
C GLY A 89 4.24 -15.53 17.34
N ILE A 90 3.67 -16.30 16.42
CA ILE A 90 4.28 -17.53 15.89
C ILE A 90 5.46 -17.18 14.99
N VAL A 91 5.24 -16.28 14.04
CA VAL A 91 6.28 -15.82 13.11
C VAL A 91 7.37 -15.04 13.88
N ALA A 92 6.95 -14.18 14.85
CA ALA A 92 7.89 -13.42 15.67
C ALA A 92 8.85 -14.32 16.47
N VAL A 93 8.32 -15.35 17.15
CA VAL A 93 9.14 -16.34 17.87
C VAL A 93 10.09 -17.06 16.90
N GLY A 94 9.58 -17.49 15.74
CA GLY A 94 10.37 -18.16 14.71
C GLY A 94 11.52 -17.27 14.21
N ALA A 95 11.25 -16.00 13.93
CA ALA A 95 12.25 -15.03 13.48
C ALA A 95 13.33 -14.79 14.53
N VAL A 96 12.95 -14.58 15.81
CA VAL A 96 13.89 -14.39 16.92
C VAL A 96 14.77 -15.61 17.11
N LEU A 97 14.21 -16.82 17.15
CA LEU A 97 14.96 -18.07 17.30
C LEU A 97 15.93 -18.32 16.12
N ALA A 98 15.51 -17.91 14.94
CA ALA A 98 16.29 -18.06 13.71
C ALA A 98 17.34 -16.96 13.50
N GLY A 99 17.30 -15.86 14.26
CA GLY A 99 18.15 -14.69 14.05
C GLY A 99 17.82 -13.95 12.74
N ILE A 100 16.56 -14.02 12.28
CA ILE A 100 16.09 -13.36 11.07
C ILE A 100 15.55 -11.98 11.46
N PRO A 101 16.05 -10.87 10.90
CA PRO A 101 15.45 -9.55 11.09
C PRO A 101 13.99 -9.54 10.68
N MET A 102 13.12 -9.01 11.56
CA MET A 102 11.69 -8.95 11.30
C MET A 102 11.11 -7.61 11.66
N VAL A 103 10.29 -7.08 10.76
CA VAL A 103 9.57 -5.81 10.92
C VAL A 103 8.09 -5.98 10.58
N ASP A 104 7.25 -5.11 11.17
CA ASP A 104 5.85 -5.00 10.78
C ASP A 104 5.42 -3.54 10.57
N ARG A 105 4.13 -3.32 10.32
CA ARG A 105 3.54 -2.06 9.84
C ARG A 105 4.06 -1.68 8.46
N VAL A 106 4.43 -2.67 7.67
CA VAL A 106 4.82 -2.47 6.28
C VAL A 106 3.56 -2.34 5.44
N ASP A 107 3.41 -1.24 4.71
CA ASP A 107 2.39 -1.18 3.64
C ASP A 107 2.88 -2.05 2.48
N LEU A 108 2.33 -3.26 2.34
CA LEU A 108 2.71 -4.16 1.26
C LEU A 108 2.44 -3.59 -0.13
N GLY A 109 1.55 -2.59 -0.24
CA GLY A 109 1.34 -1.84 -1.48
C GLY A 109 2.59 -1.11 -1.97
N ALA A 110 3.53 -0.84 -1.07
CA ALA A 110 4.82 -0.24 -1.40
C ALA A 110 5.81 -1.21 -2.06
N LEU A 111 5.59 -2.52 -1.96
CA LEU A 111 6.54 -3.56 -2.37
C LEU A 111 6.05 -4.31 -3.61
N LEU A 112 6.98 -4.60 -4.52
CA LEU A 112 6.79 -5.56 -5.61
C LEU A 112 7.81 -6.70 -5.48
N THR A 113 7.40 -7.91 -5.86
CA THR A 113 8.36 -9.02 -5.98
C THR A 113 9.44 -8.63 -6.99
N GLY A 114 10.71 -8.76 -6.58
CA GLY A 114 11.85 -8.35 -7.39
C GLY A 114 12.50 -7.03 -6.95
N ASP A 115 11.85 -6.22 -6.08
CA ASP A 115 12.47 -4.99 -5.54
C ASP A 115 13.70 -5.32 -4.70
N ARG A 116 14.78 -4.56 -4.86
CA ARG A 116 15.90 -4.61 -3.91
C ARG A 116 15.53 -3.90 -2.62
N LEU A 117 15.80 -4.54 -1.48
CA LEU A 117 15.51 -4.02 -0.15
C LEU A 117 16.74 -4.00 0.72
N SER A 118 16.87 -2.95 1.53
CA SER A 118 17.71 -2.92 2.73
C SER A 118 16.79 -2.78 3.95
N VAL A 119 16.82 -3.78 4.82
CA VAL A 119 16.00 -3.83 6.05
C VAL A 119 16.90 -3.51 7.23
N ASP A 120 16.65 -2.41 7.91
CA ASP A 120 17.25 -2.02 9.18
C ASP A 120 16.18 -2.10 10.27
N ALA A 121 16.00 -3.30 10.84
CA ALA A 121 15.00 -3.49 11.88
C ALA A 121 15.35 -2.68 13.14
N ASP A 122 16.62 -2.51 13.48
CA ASP A 122 17.08 -1.76 14.64
C ASP A 122 16.78 -0.26 14.48
N GLY A 123 16.98 0.26 13.27
CA GLY A 123 16.65 1.65 12.92
C GLY A 123 15.18 1.87 12.57
N GLY A 124 14.36 0.83 12.52
CA GLY A 124 12.92 0.93 12.22
C GLY A 124 12.61 1.39 10.79
N ARG A 125 13.41 0.94 9.80
CA ARG A 125 13.23 1.36 8.40
C ARG A 125 13.51 0.25 7.41
N VAL A 126 12.85 0.39 6.25
CA VAL A 126 13.10 -0.42 5.05
C VAL A 126 13.34 0.53 3.89
N ASP A 127 14.50 0.40 3.25
CA ASP A 127 14.89 1.19 2.10
C ASP A 127 14.69 0.42 0.79
N LEU A 128 14.11 1.09 -0.20
CA LEU A 128 13.94 0.63 -1.57
C LEU A 128 14.77 1.56 -2.48
N PRO A 129 16.05 1.23 -2.74
CA PRO A 129 16.98 2.16 -3.41
C PRO A 129 16.56 2.50 -4.85
N ASP A 130 15.89 1.59 -5.53
CA ASP A 130 15.51 1.74 -6.95
C ASP A 130 14.08 2.25 -7.15
N VAL A 131 13.44 2.76 -6.09
CA VAL A 131 12.07 3.22 -6.11
C VAL A 131 12.00 4.70 -5.82
N ASP A 132 11.56 5.47 -6.81
CA ASP A 132 11.23 6.88 -6.63
C ASP A 132 9.92 7.04 -5.86
N SER A 133 9.82 8.09 -5.05
CA SER A 133 8.63 8.41 -4.28
C SER A 133 8.05 9.74 -4.70
N ARG A 134 6.72 9.76 -4.93
CA ARG A 134 5.97 10.98 -5.24
C ARG A 134 4.79 11.12 -4.30
N ASP A 135 4.66 12.28 -3.67
CA ASP A 135 3.50 12.64 -2.87
C ASP A 135 2.37 13.13 -3.76
N VAL A 136 1.16 12.59 -3.52
CA VAL A 136 -0.05 12.90 -4.30
C VAL A 136 -1.21 13.10 -3.33
N VAL A 137 -2.03 14.11 -3.57
CA VAL A 137 -3.35 14.20 -2.94
C VAL A 137 -4.37 13.49 -3.82
N THR A 138 -5.30 12.76 -3.21
CA THR A 138 -6.49 12.24 -3.91
C THR A 138 -7.72 12.61 -3.14
N VAL A 139 -8.63 13.29 -3.80
CA VAL A 139 -9.82 13.86 -3.21
C VAL A 139 -11.07 13.12 -3.70
N PHE A 140 -11.91 12.75 -2.76
CA PHE A 140 -13.28 12.33 -3.04
C PHE A 140 -14.24 13.43 -2.59
N VAL A 141 -15.04 13.94 -3.50
CA VAL A 141 -16.14 14.82 -3.15
C VAL A 141 -17.41 13.98 -2.96
N ARG A 142 -18.12 14.24 -1.85
CA ARG A 142 -19.31 13.49 -1.48
C ARG A 142 -20.57 14.37 -1.58
N ASN A 143 -21.60 13.82 -2.22
CA ASN A 143 -22.94 14.42 -2.24
C ASN A 143 -24.01 13.34 -2.02
N ARG A 144 -24.82 13.46 -0.96
CA ARG A 144 -25.89 12.53 -0.60
C ARG A 144 -25.44 11.06 -0.62
N GLY A 145 -24.30 10.77 0.04
CA GLY A 145 -23.74 9.42 0.21
C GLY A 145 -23.07 8.83 -1.03
N ARG A 146 -22.98 9.56 -2.14
CA ARG A 146 -22.23 9.14 -3.33
C ARG A 146 -20.93 9.92 -3.44
N LEU A 147 -19.88 9.25 -3.93
CA LEU A 147 -18.56 9.79 -4.18
C LEU A 147 -18.35 10.01 -5.68
N LEU A 148 -17.72 11.11 -6.02
CA LEU A 148 -17.31 11.38 -7.40
C LEU A 148 -16.03 10.61 -7.72
N ILE A 149 -16.06 9.90 -8.83
CA ILE A 149 -14.87 9.39 -9.51
C ILE A 149 -14.79 9.98 -10.92
N VAL A 150 -13.58 10.10 -11.43
CA VAL A 150 -13.30 10.66 -12.76
C VAL A 150 -12.51 9.68 -13.60
N ARG A 151 -12.70 9.66 -14.91
CA ARG A 151 -11.91 8.84 -15.83
C ARG A 151 -10.84 9.71 -16.48
N ARG A 152 -9.60 9.32 -16.26
CA ARG A 152 -8.40 10.03 -16.72
C ARG A 152 -8.33 10.05 -18.25
N SER A 153 -7.91 11.18 -18.80
CA SER A 153 -7.72 11.31 -20.25
C SER A 153 -6.45 10.57 -20.72
N GLU A 154 -6.30 10.43 -22.03
CA GLU A 154 -5.09 9.88 -22.65
C GLU A 154 -3.91 10.90 -22.61
N ALA A 155 -4.18 12.16 -22.28
CA ALA A 155 -3.17 13.23 -22.24
C ALA A 155 -2.38 13.27 -20.93
N VAL A 156 -2.82 12.58 -19.87
CA VAL A 156 -2.14 12.58 -18.57
C VAL A 156 -0.94 11.64 -18.56
N GLY A 157 0.03 11.91 -17.67
CA GLY A 157 1.30 11.18 -17.62
C GLY A 157 1.24 9.76 -17.04
N SER A 158 0.16 9.38 -16.33
CA SER A 158 0.03 8.07 -15.67
C SER A 158 -1.41 7.57 -15.63
N PHE A 159 -1.58 6.24 -15.66
CA PHE A 159 -2.89 5.57 -15.52
C PHE A 159 -3.96 6.10 -16.48
N GLN A 160 -3.62 6.33 -17.76
CA GLN A 160 -4.53 6.81 -18.80
C GLN A 160 -5.76 5.90 -18.94
N GLY A 161 -6.92 6.47 -19.16
CA GLY A 161 -8.19 5.76 -19.35
C GLY A 161 -8.79 5.13 -18.08
N LYS A 162 -8.04 5.10 -16.97
CA LYS A 162 -8.51 4.50 -15.71
C LYS A 162 -9.36 5.46 -14.89
N TRP A 163 -10.19 4.88 -14.02
CA TRP A 163 -10.98 5.64 -13.05
C TRP A 163 -10.15 5.96 -11.80
N SER A 164 -10.26 7.18 -11.30
CA SER A 164 -9.55 7.68 -10.12
C SER A 164 -10.42 8.64 -9.30
N GLY A 165 -9.94 9.06 -8.14
CA GLY A 165 -10.38 10.30 -7.51
C GLY A 165 -9.76 11.51 -8.21
N ILE A 166 -10.16 12.71 -7.82
CA ILE A 166 -9.53 13.98 -8.22
C ILE A 166 -8.12 14.00 -7.61
N SER A 167 -7.06 14.21 -8.40
CA SER A 167 -5.72 13.96 -7.89
C SER A 167 -4.67 14.92 -8.44
N GLY A 168 -3.81 15.45 -7.55
CA GLY A 168 -2.69 16.31 -7.91
C GLY A 168 -1.40 15.95 -7.18
N TYR A 169 -0.27 16.27 -7.80
CA TYR A 169 1.04 16.12 -7.17
C TYR A 169 1.27 17.22 -6.15
N LEU A 170 1.87 16.85 -5.01
CA LEU A 170 2.38 17.82 -4.05
C LEU A 170 3.74 18.31 -4.49
N GLU A 171 3.92 19.63 -4.55
CA GLU A 171 5.17 20.27 -4.93
C GLU A 171 5.84 20.92 -3.72
N GLY A 172 7.11 20.60 -3.51
CA GLY A 172 7.92 21.24 -2.47
C GLY A 172 7.34 21.10 -1.07
N ARG A 173 6.97 22.22 -0.44
CA ARG A 173 6.38 22.30 0.91
C ARG A 173 4.92 22.72 0.89
N GLU A 174 4.22 22.48 -0.20
CA GLU A 174 2.80 22.79 -0.33
C GLU A 174 1.98 22.05 0.73
N ASP A 175 0.98 22.75 1.32
CA ASP A 175 0.06 22.11 2.26
C ASP A 175 -0.87 21.14 1.51
N PRO A 176 -0.99 19.87 1.95
CA PRO A 176 -1.81 18.89 1.24
C PRO A 176 -3.30 19.24 1.19
N GLU A 177 -3.85 19.94 2.19
CA GLU A 177 -5.25 20.37 2.18
C GLU A 177 -5.48 21.48 1.15
N ASP A 178 -4.56 22.46 1.08
CA ASP A 178 -4.64 23.56 0.12
C ASP A 178 -4.56 23.01 -1.30
N ARG A 179 -3.64 22.05 -1.55
CA ARG A 179 -3.56 21.37 -2.84
C ARG A 179 -4.85 20.62 -3.16
N ALA A 180 -5.39 19.86 -2.21
CA ALA A 180 -6.63 19.12 -2.39
C ALA A 180 -7.81 20.03 -2.77
N ARG A 181 -7.95 21.20 -2.13
CA ARG A 181 -8.98 22.21 -2.46
C ARG A 181 -8.81 22.77 -3.86
N LYS A 182 -7.57 23.05 -4.24
CA LYS A 182 -7.22 23.58 -5.56
C LYS A 182 -7.62 22.58 -6.65
N GLU A 183 -7.25 21.31 -6.50
CA GLU A 183 -7.57 20.25 -7.46
C GLU A 183 -9.09 20.09 -7.65
N VAL A 184 -9.87 20.08 -6.57
CA VAL A 184 -11.34 20.03 -6.68
C VAL A 184 -11.87 21.17 -7.53
N SER A 185 -11.37 22.40 -7.32
CA SER A 185 -11.81 23.57 -8.08
C SER A 185 -11.38 23.51 -9.55
N GLU A 186 -10.14 23.07 -9.83
CA GLU A 186 -9.56 23.04 -11.17
C GLU A 186 -10.17 21.92 -12.02
N GLU A 187 -10.20 20.68 -11.51
CA GLU A 187 -10.66 19.52 -12.27
C GLU A 187 -12.19 19.40 -12.36
N THR A 188 -12.96 20.02 -11.43
CA THR A 188 -14.42 19.84 -11.38
C THR A 188 -15.23 21.12 -11.48
N GLY A 189 -14.59 22.29 -11.32
CA GLY A 189 -15.27 23.59 -11.24
C GLY A 189 -16.08 23.80 -9.96
N ILE A 190 -16.04 22.88 -8.99
CA ILE A 190 -16.76 22.99 -7.70
C ILE A 190 -15.95 23.84 -6.74
N ARG A 191 -16.56 24.93 -6.22
CA ARG A 191 -15.91 25.90 -5.33
C ARG A 191 -16.39 25.88 -3.88
N ASP A 192 -17.52 25.22 -3.62
CA ASP A 192 -18.17 25.14 -2.30
C ASP A 192 -17.81 23.85 -1.53
N ALA A 193 -16.68 23.22 -1.89
CA ALA A 193 -16.22 21.99 -1.26
C ALA A 193 -15.78 22.24 0.18
N ARG A 194 -16.40 21.54 1.13
CA ARG A 194 -16.09 21.60 2.57
C ARG A 194 -15.30 20.35 2.99
N LEU A 195 -14.10 20.53 3.49
CA LEU A 195 -13.31 19.43 4.04
C LEU A 195 -14.08 18.75 5.19
N VAL A 196 -14.15 17.43 5.14
CA VAL A 196 -14.77 16.56 6.15
C VAL A 196 -13.72 15.75 6.88
N ALA A 197 -12.84 15.09 6.15
CA ALA A 197 -11.84 14.22 6.74
C ALA A 197 -10.57 14.14 5.90
N ALA A 198 -9.46 13.84 6.58
CA ALA A 198 -8.21 13.44 5.98
C ALA A 198 -7.88 12.00 6.42
N GLY A 199 -7.65 11.12 5.46
CA GLY A 199 -7.35 9.71 5.70
C GLY A 199 -5.87 9.47 5.94
N VAL A 200 -5.53 8.23 6.31
CA VAL A 200 -4.15 7.76 6.41
C VAL A 200 -3.60 7.57 4.98
N PRO A 201 -2.36 8.01 4.70
CA PRO A 201 -1.76 7.79 3.39
C PRO A 201 -1.73 6.32 2.97
N VAL A 202 -1.97 6.08 1.68
CA VAL A 202 -1.94 4.75 1.05
C VAL A 202 -0.86 4.76 -0.02
N ILE A 203 -0.01 3.74 -0.05
CA ILE A 203 1.05 3.67 -1.06
C ILE A 203 0.55 2.82 -2.23
N SER A 204 0.59 3.40 -3.42
CA SER A 204 0.31 2.72 -4.68
C SER A 204 1.57 2.66 -5.53
N ARG A 205 1.81 1.56 -6.25
CA ARG A 205 3.01 1.36 -7.06
C ARG A 205 2.66 1.29 -8.55
N ASP A 206 3.51 1.94 -9.33
CA ASP A 206 3.62 1.70 -10.77
C ASP A 206 5.11 1.50 -11.09
N ARG A 207 5.52 0.25 -11.26
CA ARG A 207 6.92 -0.14 -11.53
C ARG A 207 7.91 0.51 -10.55
N GLY A 208 8.83 1.34 -11.03
CA GLY A 208 9.86 2.05 -10.25
C GLY A 208 9.36 3.27 -9.47
N THR A 209 8.07 3.61 -9.53
CA THR A 209 7.51 4.78 -8.84
C THR A 209 6.50 4.36 -7.78
N ALA A 210 6.66 4.89 -6.57
CA ALA A 210 5.71 4.78 -5.48
C ALA A 210 4.97 6.10 -5.30
N TYR A 211 3.66 6.06 -5.34
CA TYR A 211 2.78 7.20 -5.07
C TYR A 211 2.32 7.11 -3.62
N VAL A 212 2.72 8.07 -2.80
CA VAL A 212 2.22 8.23 -1.43
C VAL A 212 0.95 9.06 -1.52
N VAL A 213 -0.18 8.37 -1.61
CA VAL A 213 -1.49 8.98 -1.84
C VAL A 213 -2.08 9.44 -0.51
N ARG A 214 -2.32 10.74 -0.37
CA ARG A 214 -2.96 11.38 0.80
C ARG A 214 -4.45 11.57 0.51
N PRO A 215 -5.33 10.78 1.13
CA PRO A 215 -6.76 10.81 0.84
C PRO A 215 -7.47 11.95 1.57
N PHE A 216 -8.34 12.66 0.87
CA PHE A 216 -9.21 13.68 1.44
C PHE A 216 -10.67 13.43 1.08
N LEU A 217 -11.57 13.74 2.00
CA LEU A 217 -13.02 13.72 1.80
C LEU A 217 -13.58 15.12 1.96
N PHE A 218 -14.29 15.59 0.93
CA PHE A 218 -15.01 16.86 0.95
C PHE A 218 -16.51 16.63 0.72
N ASP A 219 -17.37 17.37 1.41
CA ASP A 219 -18.79 17.46 1.11
C ASP A 219 -19.05 18.63 0.16
N VAL A 220 -19.95 18.41 -0.81
CA VAL A 220 -20.37 19.41 -1.79
C VAL A 220 -21.89 19.47 -1.87
N SER A 221 -22.44 20.66 -2.18
CA SER A 221 -23.87 20.88 -2.33
C SER A 221 -24.39 20.48 -3.70
N THR A 222 -23.55 20.51 -4.73
CA THR A 222 -23.89 20.27 -6.14
C THR A 222 -23.34 18.95 -6.65
N ARG A 223 -24.01 18.38 -7.67
CA ARG A 223 -23.49 17.29 -8.49
C ARG A 223 -23.07 17.74 -9.89
N ARG A 224 -23.17 19.03 -10.19
CA ARG A 224 -22.71 19.56 -11.48
C ARG A 224 -21.20 19.57 -11.49
N VAL A 225 -20.60 18.85 -12.44
CA VAL A 225 -19.17 18.74 -12.64
C VAL A 225 -18.83 19.32 -14.00
N ARG A 226 -17.83 20.17 -14.05
CA ARG A 226 -17.22 20.66 -15.28
C ARG A 226 -15.77 20.16 -15.29
N LEU A 227 -15.56 19.08 -16.01
CA LEU A 227 -14.22 18.48 -16.14
C LEU A 227 -13.29 19.42 -16.92
N ASP A 228 -12.03 19.36 -16.57
CA ASP A 228 -10.93 19.97 -17.30
C ASP A 228 -10.36 18.99 -18.34
N TRP A 229 -9.16 19.24 -18.84
CA TRP A 229 -8.50 18.42 -19.86
C TRP A 229 -7.93 17.08 -19.34
N GLU A 230 -7.74 16.97 -18.02
CA GLU A 230 -7.17 15.77 -17.39
C GLU A 230 -8.18 14.62 -17.34
N ASN A 231 -9.47 14.93 -17.37
CA ASN A 231 -10.53 13.96 -17.17
C ASN A 231 -11.57 14.03 -18.29
N VAL A 232 -12.00 12.86 -18.78
CA VAL A 232 -12.95 12.74 -19.92
C VAL A 232 -14.36 12.32 -19.50
N GLU A 233 -14.52 11.79 -18.31
CA GLU A 233 -15.82 11.30 -17.80
C GLU A 233 -15.85 11.40 -16.28
N SER A 234 -17.07 11.53 -15.72
CA SER A 234 -17.28 11.51 -14.27
C SER A 234 -18.50 10.66 -13.90
N ARG A 235 -18.44 10.01 -12.73
CA ARG A 235 -19.53 9.22 -12.15
C ARG A 235 -19.68 9.47 -10.66
N TRP A 236 -20.91 9.49 -10.19
CA TRP A 236 -21.25 9.52 -8.78
C TRP A 236 -21.64 8.12 -8.33
N ILE A 237 -20.79 7.45 -7.57
CA ILE A 237 -20.92 6.05 -7.17
C ILE A 237 -21.01 5.90 -5.66
N ARG A 238 -21.52 4.76 -5.18
CA ARG A 238 -21.26 4.28 -3.83
C ARG A 238 -19.96 3.52 -3.81
N ILE A 239 -19.32 3.40 -2.64
CA ILE A 239 -18.04 2.71 -2.53
C ILE A 239 -18.11 1.24 -2.94
N ASP A 240 -19.25 0.57 -2.68
CA ASP A 240 -19.50 -0.83 -3.04
C ASP A 240 -19.70 -1.05 -4.56
N GLU A 241 -19.77 0.03 -5.35
CA GLU A 241 -19.88 -0.03 -6.81
C GLU A 241 -18.49 0.06 -7.50
N ILE A 242 -17.38 0.27 -6.75
CA ILE A 242 -16.05 0.54 -7.34
C ILE A 242 -15.49 -0.62 -8.17
N ASP A 243 -15.78 -1.85 -7.81
CA ASP A 243 -15.29 -3.05 -8.51
C ASP A 243 -15.80 -3.18 -9.96
N ALA A 244 -16.86 -2.43 -10.31
CA ALA A 244 -17.37 -2.36 -11.68
C ALA A 244 -16.53 -1.47 -12.61
N PHE A 245 -15.50 -0.79 -12.08
CA PHE A 245 -14.69 0.19 -12.82
C PHE A 245 -13.24 -0.28 -12.96
N ASP A 246 -12.65 -0.06 -14.14
CA ASP A 246 -11.20 -0.23 -14.33
C ASP A 246 -10.45 0.95 -13.67
N ALA A 247 -10.22 0.82 -12.38
CA ALA A 247 -9.69 1.87 -11.55
C ALA A 247 -8.15 1.82 -11.46
N VAL A 248 -7.55 2.95 -11.04
CA VAL A 248 -6.14 2.99 -10.65
C VAL A 248 -5.89 2.02 -9.49
N PRO A 249 -4.68 1.44 -9.37
CA PRO A 249 -4.39 0.49 -8.32
C PRO A 249 -4.70 1.05 -6.92
N ARG A 250 -5.35 0.24 -6.08
CA ARG A 250 -5.70 0.56 -4.70
C ARG A 250 -6.68 1.73 -4.51
N LEU A 251 -7.44 2.12 -5.54
CA LEU A 251 -8.41 3.21 -5.41
C LEU A 251 -9.41 2.95 -4.28
N GLU A 252 -9.88 1.71 -4.12
CA GLU A 252 -10.79 1.35 -3.03
C GLU A 252 -10.17 1.59 -1.64
N ASP A 253 -8.90 1.22 -1.45
CA ASP A 253 -8.18 1.47 -0.19
C ASP A 253 -8.09 2.97 0.10
N VAL A 254 -7.80 3.78 -0.93
CA VAL A 254 -7.75 5.25 -0.83
C VAL A 254 -9.13 5.82 -0.47
N MET A 255 -10.22 5.32 -1.10
CA MET A 255 -11.59 5.71 -0.79
C MET A 255 -11.97 5.36 0.65
N ARG A 256 -11.67 4.13 1.09
CA ARG A 256 -11.92 3.66 2.47
C ARG A 256 -11.14 4.49 3.48
N SER A 257 -9.88 4.81 3.19
CA SER A 257 -9.06 5.66 4.05
C SER A 257 -9.63 7.08 4.16
N ALA A 258 -10.10 7.69 3.06
CA ALA A 258 -10.75 9.00 3.10
C ALA A 258 -12.04 8.99 3.94
N LEU A 259 -12.87 7.93 3.80
CA LEU A 259 -14.13 7.78 4.54
C LEU A 259 -13.93 7.51 6.04
N ALA A 260 -12.87 6.78 6.41
CA ALA A 260 -12.51 6.47 7.80
C ALA A 260 -11.62 7.55 8.44
N GLY A 261 -11.26 8.60 7.70
CA GLY A 261 -10.35 9.65 8.13
C GLY A 261 -10.85 10.39 9.37
N ARG A 262 -9.92 11.01 10.08
CA ARG A 262 -10.26 11.86 11.22
C ARG A 262 -10.99 13.10 10.74
N GLU A 263 -12.13 13.41 11.37
CA GLU A 263 -12.83 14.66 11.13
C GLU A 263 -11.90 15.84 11.43
N VAL A 264 -11.74 16.72 10.46
CA VAL A 264 -11.02 17.98 10.67
C VAL A 264 -11.94 18.91 11.43
N ARG A 265 -11.71 19.04 12.74
CA ARG A 265 -12.45 20.01 13.57
C ARG A 265 -12.10 21.42 13.09
N LYS A 266 -13.14 22.22 12.81
CA LYS A 266 -12.96 23.65 12.65
C LYS A 266 -12.36 24.21 13.93
N GLY A 267 -11.14 24.77 13.87
CA GLY A 267 -10.63 25.70 14.85
C GLY A 267 -11.35 27.04 14.74
#